data_825f1c92219a5f669a8e238e12df2162
#
_entry.id   825f1c92219a5f669a8e238e12df2162
#
_cell.length_a   1.000
_cell.length_b   1.000
_cell.length_c   1.000
_cell.angle_alpha   90.00
_cell.angle_beta   90.00
_cell.angle_gamma   90.00
#
_symmetry.space_group_name_H-M   'P 1'
#
loop_
_entity.id
_entity.type
_entity.pdbx_description
1 polymer ?
#
loop_
_entity_poly.entity_id
_entity_poly.type
_entity_poly.pdbx_seq_one_letter_code
_entity_poly.pdbx_strand_id
1 'polypeptide(L)'
;MNFSEIEQMYLKTIFEILYESPDAIVKTTQLAKLMGVSPASTTEMIQKLESRNMLTYISYKGCRLTPIGFNYGARIKRRESLLELLLVEVIGFRGDYKSIACSMEHSINEELEIAIDNLLGYPEKSVDGKKIPLIDRDI
;
A
#
# COMPACT_ATOMS: atom_id res chain seq x y z
N MET A 1 8.15 11.44 6.35
CA MET A 1 7.64 11.90 5.06
C MET A 1 6.12 11.77 5.07
N ASN A 2 5.41 12.88 4.82
CA ASN A 2 3.97 12.90 4.93
C ASN A 2 3.30 12.79 3.56
N PHE A 3 2.46 11.78 3.41
CA PHE A 3 1.64 11.59 2.23
C PHE A 3 0.16 11.66 2.61
N SER A 4 -0.66 12.23 1.75
CA SER A 4 -2.09 12.23 1.92
C SER A 4 -2.62 10.80 1.82
N GLU A 5 -3.84 10.59 2.29
CA GLU A 5 -4.49 9.28 2.20
C GLU A 5 -4.59 8.81 0.74
N ILE A 6 -4.91 9.72 -0.18
CA ILE A 6 -5.01 9.39 -1.61
C ILE A 6 -3.65 9.00 -2.17
N GLU A 7 -2.58 9.75 -1.83
CA GLU A 7 -1.22 9.42 -2.25
C GLU A 7 -0.81 8.04 -1.73
N GLN A 8 -1.13 7.74 -0.48
CA GLN A 8 -0.85 6.42 0.10
C GLN A 8 -1.61 5.31 -0.63
N MET A 9 -2.86 5.56 -1.02
CA MET A 9 -3.66 4.58 -1.78
C MET A 9 -3.04 4.29 -3.13
N TYR A 10 -2.53 5.30 -3.84
CA TYR A 10 -1.82 5.09 -5.10
C TYR A 10 -0.57 4.24 -4.91
N LEU A 11 0.25 4.57 -3.90
CA LEU A 11 1.47 3.82 -3.61
C LEU A 11 1.18 2.37 -3.26
N LYS A 12 0.17 2.12 -2.45
CA LYS A 12 -0.24 0.76 -2.09
C LYS A 12 -0.73 -0.02 -3.32
N THR A 13 -1.57 0.61 -4.14
CA THR A 13 -2.13 -0.05 -5.33
C THR A 13 -1.04 -0.42 -6.33
N ILE A 14 -0.10 0.49 -6.60
CA ILE A 14 1.03 0.21 -7.48
C ILE A 14 1.90 -0.90 -6.87
N PHE A 15 2.16 -0.83 -5.56
CA PHE A 15 2.91 -1.86 -4.85
C PHE A 15 2.27 -3.24 -5.02
N GLU A 16 0.97 -3.36 -4.85
CA GLU A 16 0.27 -4.64 -4.97
C GLU A 16 0.42 -5.25 -6.35
N ILE A 17 0.35 -4.42 -7.40
CA ILE A 17 0.55 -4.88 -8.77
C ILE A 17 1.98 -5.39 -8.97
N LEU A 18 2.98 -4.63 -8.52
CA LEU A 18 4.39 -4.98 -8.70
C LEU A 18 4.82 -6.13 -7.79
N TYR A 19 4.17 -6.31 -6.66
CA TYR A 19 4.44 -7.44 -5.76
C TYR A 19 4.07 -8.77 -6.43
N GLU A 20 2.94 -8.80 -7.13
CA GLU A 20 2.49 -9.97 -7.89
C GLU A 20 3.25 -10.13 -9.21
N SER A 21 3.63 -9.01 -9.85
CA SER A 21 4.29 -8.99 -11.15
C SER A 21 5.48 -8.01 -11.11
N PRO A 22 6.63 -8.43 -10.57
CA PRO A 22 7.76 -7.52 -10.33
C PRO A 22 8.30 -6.80 -11.56
N ASP A 23 8.16 -7.40 -12.75
CA ASP A 23 8.65 -6.80 -13.99
C ASP A 23 7.62 -5.95 -14.72
N ALA A 24 6.41 -5.84 -14.19
CA ALA A 24 5.33 -5.09 -14.83
C ALA A 24 5.60 -3.59 -14.84
N ILE A 25 5.04 -2.92 -15.84
CA ILE A 25 4.96 -1.47 -15.89
C ILE A 25 3.48 -1.13 -15.75
N VAL A 26 3.15 -0.33 -14.74
CA VAL A 26 1.74 -0.03 -14.42
C VAL A 26 1.26 1.09 -15.34
N LYS A 27 0.32 0.78 -16.22
CA LYS A 27 -0.22 1.75 -17.18
C LYS A 27 -1.09 2.78 -16.45
N THR A 28 -1.01 4.03 -16.90
CA THR A 28 -1.82 5.13 -16.36
C THR A 28 -3.31 4.81 -16.42
N THR A 29 -3.78 4.25 -17.54
CA THR A 29 -5.20 3.90 -17.72
C THR A 29 -5.64 2.78 -16.78
N GLN A 30 -4.79 1.78 -16.55
CA GLN A 30 -5.04 0.70 -15.60
C GLN A 30 -5.17 1.26 -14.18
N LEU A 31 -4.23 2.11 -13.80
CA LEU A 31 -4.21 2.71 -12.46
C LEU A 31 -5.43 3.62 -12.24
N ALA A 32 -5.77 4.43 -13.24
CA ALA A 32 -6.96 5.29 -13.19
C ALA A 32 -8.23 4.46 -12.95
N LYS A 33 -8.37 3.35 -13.66
CA LYS A 33 -9.51 2.46 -13.51
C LYS A 33 -9.57 1.84 -12.11
N LEU A 34 -8.44 1.38 -11.59
CA LEU A 34 -8.36 0.80 -10.25
C LEU A 34 -8.69 1.82 -9.16
N MET A 35 -8.26 3.07 -9.36
CA MET A 35 -8.50 4.15 -8.40
C MET A 35 -9.88 4.78 -8.55
N GLY A 36 -10.61 4.48 -9.63
CA GLY A 36 -11.92 5.06 -9.89
C GLY A 36 -11.87 6.56 -10.22
N VAL A 37 -10.82 7.01 -10.88
CA VAL A 37 -10.60 8.41 -11.24
C VAL A 37 -10.27 8.55 -12.72
N SER A 38 -10.21 9.79 -13.22
CA SER A 38 -9.87 10.05 -14.62
C SER A 38 -8.38 9.78 -14.89
N PRO A 39 -8.02 9.45 -16.16
CA PRO A 39 -6.60 9.34 -16.53
C PRO A 39 -5.84 10.64 -16.30
N ALA A 40 -6.47 11.79 -16.50
CA ALA A 40 -5.84 13.10 -16.26
C ALA A 40 -5.46 13.29 -14.79
N SER A 41 -6.35 12.95 -13.85
CA SER A 41 -6.08 13.02 -12.42
C SER A 41 -4.96 12.06 -12.03
N THR A 42 -4.95 10.86 -12.63
CA THR A 42 -3.90 9.87 -12.39
C THR A 42 -2.54 10.37 -12.89
N THR A 43 -2.50 11.00 -14.08
CA THR A 43 -1.28 11.58 -14.62
C THR A 43 -0.70 12.64 -13.68
N GLU A 44 -1.55 13.52 -13.15
CA GLU A 44 -1.14 14.54 -12.18
C GLU A 44 -0.55 13.90 -10.92
N MET A 45 -1.20 12.85 -10.42
CA MET A 45 -0.72 12.15 -9.22
C MET A 45 0.62 11.45 -9.48
N ILE A 46 0.78 10.82 -10.65
CA ILE A 46 2.05 10.18 -11.04
C ILE A 46 3.17 11.22 -11.08
N GLN A 47 2.93 12.38 -11.66
CA GLN A 47 3.92 13.46 -11.71
C GLN A 47 4.28 13.95 -10.31
N LYS A 48 3.30 14.08 -9.44
CA LYS A 48 3.51 14.49 -8.05
C LYS A 48 4.35 13.48 -7.28
N LEU A 49 4.04 12.21 -7.41
CA LEU A 49 4.79 11.14 -6.75
C LEU A 49 6.19 10.98 -7.35
N GLU A 50 6.35 11.20 -8.65
CA GLU A 50 7.66 11.21 -9.28
C GLU A 50 8.53 12.34 -8.73
N SER A 51 7.96 13.54 -8.55
CA SER A 51 8.67 14.67 -7.97
C SER A 51 9.13 14.41 -6.54
N ARG A 52 8.47 13.50 -5.83
CA ARG A 52 8.83 13.09 -4.47
C ARG A 52 9.69 11.82 -4.45
N ASN A 53 10.16 11.39 -5.59
CA ASN A 53 11.06 10.22 -5.76
C ASN A 53 10.44 8.89 -5.35
N MET A 54 9.13 8.77 -5.43
CA MET A 54 8.42 7.54 -5.08
C MET A 54 8.25 6.60 -6.27
N LEU A 55 8.20 7.16 -7.47
CA LEU A 55 8.07 6.37 -8.69
C LEU A 55 8.82 7.00 -9.84
N THR A 56 8.97 6.23 -10.92
CA THR A 56 9.56 6.68 -12.18
C THR A 56 8.53 6.51 -13.29
N TYR A 57 8.24 7.58 -14.03
CA TYR A 57 7.39 7.50 -15.19
C TYR A 57 8.20 7.05 -16.40
N ILE A 58 7.67 6.10 -17.16
CA ILE A 58 8.29 5.58 -18.38
C ILE A 58 7.41 6.03 -19.55
N SER A 59 7.93 6.90 -20.39
CA SER A 59 7.21 7.51 -21.50
C SER A 59 6.43 6.49 -22.33
N TYR A 60 5.15 6.76 -22.53
CA TYR A 60 4.21 5.93 -23.30
C TYR A 60 3.94 4.53 -22.74
N LYS A 61 4.53 4.17 -21.60
CA LYS A 61 4.38 2.83 -21.03
C LYS A 61 3.66 2.83 -19.69
N GLY A 62 3.94 3.81 -18.81
CA GLY A 62 3.37 3.87 -17.48
C GLY A 62 4.40 4.19 -16.41
N CYS A 63 4.26 3.59 -15.24
CA CYS A 63 5.16 3.87 -14.12
C CYS A 63 5.59 2.60 -13.39
N ARG A 64 6.69 2.75 -12.62
CA ARG A 64 7.19 1.77 -11.67
C ARG A 64 7.58 2.51 -10.39
N LEU A 65 7.56 1.80 -9.28
CA LEU A 65 8.03 2.37 -8.02
C LEU A 65 9.57 2.38 -7.98
N THR A 66 10.11 3.42 -7.35
CA THR A 66 11.52 3.41 -6.92
C THR A 66 11.64 2.44 -5.74
N PRO A 67 12.87 2.03 -5.35
CA PRO A 67 13.04 1.23 -4.13
C PRO A 67 12.40 1.86 -2.89
N ILE A 68 12.50 3.17 -2.74
CA ILE A 68 11.88 3.91 -1.63
C ILE A 68 10.34 3.84 -1.74
N GLY A 69 9.79 4.06 -2.93
CA GLY A 69 8.35 3.99 -3.16
C GLY A 69 7.80 2.59 -2.94
N PHE A 70 8.53 1.56 -3.38
CA PHE A 70 8.16 0.17 -3.16
C PHE A 70 8.11 -0.15 -1.66
N ASN A 71 9.13 0.26 -0.92
CA ASN A 71 9.16 0.07 0.53
C ASN A 71 8.02 0.80 1.22
N TYR A 72 7.69 2.00 0.76
CA TYR A 72 6.59 2.78 1.33
C TYR A 72 5.24 2.11 1.07
N GLY A 73 5.01 1.64 -0.14
CA GLY A 73 3.79 0.89 -0.47
C GLY A 73 3.68 -0.41 0.32
N ALA A 74 4.79 -1.12 0.50
CA ALA A 74 4.87 -2.31 1.33
C ALA A 74 4.47 -2.00 2.78
N ARG A 75 4.92 -0.87 3.30
CA ARG A 75 4.62 -0.41 4.66
C ARG A 75 3.12 -0.19 4.85
N ILE A 76 2.46 0.44 3.90
CA ILE A 76 1.02 0.66 3.95
C ILE A 76 0.27 -0.67 3.89
N LYS A 77 0.66 -1.55 2.97
CA LYS A 77 0.05 -2.87 2.83
C LYS A 77 0.24 -3.72 4.09
N ARG A 78 1.41 -3.65 4.71
CA ARG A 78 1.69 -4.34 5.96
C ARG A 78 0.72 -3.88 7.07
N ARG A 79 0.51 -2.58 7.20
CA ARG A 79 -0.41 -2.02 8.19
C ARG A 79 -1.84 -2.49 7.97
N GLU A 80 -2.29 -2.51 6.72
CA GLU A 80 -3.61 -3.04 6.38
C GLU A 80 -3.74 -4.51 6.82
N SER A 81 -2.75 -5.34 6.48
CA SER A 81 -2.77 -6.76 6.82
C SER A 81 -2.81 -7.00 8.33
N LEU A 82 -2.03 -6.26 9.08
CA LEU A 82 -2.01 -6.36 10.54
C LEU A 82 -3.34 -5.91 11.16
N LEU A 83 -3.95 -4.85 10.62
CA LEU A 83 -5.24 -4.37 11.08
C LEU A 83 -6.36 -5.37 10.77
N GLU A 84 -6.34 -6.00 9.60
CA GLU A 84 -7.29 -7.06 9.27
C GLU A 84 -7.20 -8.20 10.28
N LEU A 85 -5.99 -8.66 10.60
CA LEU A 85 -5.77 -9.73 11.59
C LEU A 85 -6.26 -9.32 12.98
N LEU A 86 -5.99 -8.08 13.37
CA LEU A 86 -6.46 -7.55 14.66
C LEU A 86 -7.98 -7.58 14.75
N LEU A 87 -8.66 -7.11 13.70
CA LEU A 87 -10.11 -7.07 13.67
C LEU A 87 -10.73 -8.48 13.69
N VAL A 88 -10.19 -9.39 12.88
CA VAL A 88 -10.77 -10.73 12.72
C VAL A 88 -10.40 -11.64 13.89
N GLU A 89 -9.11 -11.73 14.22
CA GLU A 89 -8.62 -12.76 15.16
C GLU A 89 -8.63 -12.33 16.62
N VAL A 90 -8.42 -11.05 16.91
CA VAL A 90 -8.38 -10.57 18.29
C VAL A 90 -9.74 -10.03 18.71
N ILE A 91 -10.32 -9.15 17.90
CA ILE A 91 -11.61 -8.51 18.21
C ILE A 91 -12.79 -9.44 17.88
N GLY A 92 -12.61 -10.32 16.91
CA GLY A 92 -13.69 -11.21 16.46
C GLY A 92 -14.74 -10.47 15.62
N PHE A 93 -14.33 -9.41 14.95
CA PHE A 93 -15.20 -8.60 14.11
C PHE A 93 -15.63 -9.37 12.86
N ARG A 94 -16.95 -9.43 12.61
CA ARG A 94 -17.55 -10.19 11.51
C ARG A 94 -18.10 -9.32 10.38
N GLY A 95 -17.94 -8.00 10.45
CA GLY A 95 -18.38 -7.08 9.41
C GLY A 95 -17.37 -6.95 8.30
N ASP A 96 -17.43 -5.86 7.55
CA ASP A 96 -16.53 -5.56 6.45
C ASP A 96 -15.16 -5.11 6.99
N TYR A 97 -14.38 -6.07 7.46
CA TYR A 97 -13.07 -5.81 8.05
C TYR A 97 -12.08 -5.26 7.03
N LYS A 98 -12.21 -5.63 5.75
CA LYS A 98 -11.29 -5.14 4.71
C LYS A 98 -11.42 -3.64 4.50
N SER A 99 -12.65 -3.16 4.39
CA SER A 99 -12.92 -1.74 4.21
C SER A 99 -12.47 -0.92 5.43
N ILE A 100 -12.74 -1.43 6.62
CA ILE A 100 -12.37 -0.75 7.87
C ILE A 100 -10.85 -0.72 8.03
N ALA A 101 -10.16 -1.83 7.80
CA ALA A 101 -8.69 -1.87 7.87
C ALA A 101 -8.05 -0.92 6.88
N CYS A 102 -8.59 -0.85 5.65
CA CYS A 102 -8.11 0.07 4.62
C CYS A 102 -8.24 1.53 5.09
N SER A 103 -9.34 1.88 5.74
CA SER A 103 -9.51 3.22 6.29
C SER A 103 -8.57 3.51 7.45
N MET A 104 -8.35 2.53 8.33
CA MET A 104 -7.52 2.69 9.52
C MET A 104 -6.02 2.76 9.21
N GLU A 105 -5.57 2.11 8.16
CA GLU A 105 -4.13 2.01 7.84
C GLU A 105 -3.44 3.36 7.68
N HIS A 106 -4.18 4.36 7.24
CA HIS A 106 -3.64 5.71 7.02
C HIS A 106 -3.48 6.52 8.31
N SER A 107 -4.06 6.06 9.39
CA SER A 107 -4.07 6.74 10.69
C SER A 107 -3.05 6.17 11.67
N ILE A 108 -2.49 4.99 11.43
CA ILE A 108 -1.53 4.40 12.35
C ILE A 108 -0.10 4.80 11.99
N ASN A 109 0.71 4.96 13.02
CA ASN A 109 2.14 5.26 12.86
C ASN A 109 2.96 3.97 13.04
N GLU A 110 4.28 4.10 12.88
CA GLU A 110 5.18 2.96 13.01
C GLU A 110 5.15 2.36 14.43
N GLU A 111 5.08 3.21 15.44
CA GLU A 111 5.03 2.76 16.83
C GLU A 111 3.83 1.87 17.10
N LEU A 112 2.65 2.27 16.63
CA LEU A 112 1.44 1.47 16.78
C LEU A 112 1.49 0.21 15.91
N GLU A 113 2.04 0.30 14.71
CA GLU A 113 2.22 -0.87 13.84
C GLU A 113 3.06 -1.94 14.53
N ILE A 114 4.18 -1.55 15.16
CA ILE A 114 5.05 -2.48 15.90
C ILE A 114 4.31 -3.10 17.08
N ALA A 115 3.52 -2.31 17.79
CA ALA A 115 2.74 -2.80 18.92
C ALA A 115 1.69 -3.84 18.49
N ILE A 116 1.02 -3.60 17.37
CA ILE A 116 0.04 -4.53 16.82
C ILE A 116 0.73 -5.82 16.36
N ASP A 117 1.85 -5.70 15.67
CA ASP A 117 2.64 -6.83 15.22
C ASP A 117 3.05 -7.73 16.39
N ASN A 118 3.52 -7.13 17.47
CA ASN A 118 3.87 -7.82 18.72
C ASN A 118 2.65 -8.52 19.32
N LEU A 119 1.53 -7.81 19.44
CA LEU A 119 0.30 -8.38 19.99
C LEU A 119 -0.15 -9.62 19.22
N LEU A 120 -0.01 -9.59 17.89
CA LEU A 120 -0.41 -10.70 17.02
C LEU A 120 0.60 -11.83 16.97
N GLY A 121 1.75 -11.71 17.66
CA GLY A 121 2.79 -12.73 17.67
C GLY A 121 3.61 -12.77 16.39
N TYR A 122 3.82 -11.64 15.75
CA TYR A 122 4.64 -11.49 14.54
C TYR A 122 4.15 -12.37 13.39
N PRO A 123 2.91 -12.18 12.93
CA PRO A 123 2.32 -13.02 11.89
C PRO A 123 3.06 -12.87 10.56
N GLU A 124 3.16 -13.97 9.83
CA GLU A 124 3.78 -13.98 8.50
C GLU A 124 2.75 -13.92 7.38
N LYS A 125 1.49 -14.26 7.69
CA LYS A 125 0.42 -14.33 6.70
C LYS A 125 -0.79 -13.51 7.11
N SER A 126 -1.42 -12.88 6.13
CA SER A 126 -2.64 -12.12 6.30
C SER A 126 -3.85 -13.04 6.52
N VAL A 127 -5.02 -12.44 6.75
CA VAL A 127 -6.29 -13.18 6.88
C VAL A 127 -6.52 -14.10 5.67
N ASP A 128 -6.17 -13.62 4.46
CA ASP A 128 -6.34 -14.38 3.22
C ASP A 128 -5.23 -15.42 2.98
N GLY A 129 -4.31 -15.59 3.90
CA GLY A 129 -3.20 -16.53 3.79
C GLY A 129 -2.06 -16.06 2.91
N LYS A 130 -2.07 -14.82 2.47
CA LYS A 130 -0.98 -14.23 1.67
C LYS A 130 0.12 -13.72 2.57
N LYS A 131 1.35 -13.81 2.09
CA LYS A 131 2.51 -13.33 2.85
C LYS A 131 2.40 -11.83 3.11
N ILE A 132 2.60 -11.44 4.38
CA ILE A 132 2.67 -10.03 4.76
C ILE A 132 4.00 -9.47 4.27
N PRO A 133 4.01 -8.34 3.55
CA PRO A 133 5.27 -7.78 3.03
C PRO A 133 6.23 -7.40 4.14
N LEU A 134 7.50 -7.71 3.93
CA LEU A 134 8.59 -7.23 4.78
C LEU A 134 8.94 -5.80 4.34
N ILE A 135 9.41 -5.01 5.29
CA ILE A 135 9.81 -3.63 5.02
C ILE A 135 11.22 -3.39 5.53
N ASP A 136 11.89 -2.42 4.92
CA ASP A 136 13.17 -1.91 5.40
C ASP A 136 12.88 -0.66 6.23
N ARG A 137 13.15 -0.73 7.53
CA ARG A 137 12.88 0.37 8.47
C ARG A 137 13.93 1.45 8.43
N ASP A 138 15.06 1.20 7.75
CA ASP A 138 16.16 2.15 7.64
C ASP A 138 16.03 3.06 6.42
N ILE A 139 15.04 2.83 5.59
CA ILE A 139 14.75 3.69 4.44
C ILE A 139 13.71 4.75 4.77
#